data_8f78e088ce4322945194f9cc0a91089e
#
_entry.id   8f78e088ce4322945194f9cc0a91089e
#
_cell.length_a   1.000
_cell.length_b   1.000
_cell.length_c   1.000
_cell.angle_alpha   90.00
_cell.angle_beta   90.00
_cell.angle_gamma   90.00
#
_symmetry.space_group_name_H-M   'P 1'
#
loop_
_entity.id
_entity.type
_entity.pdbx_description
1 polymer ?
#
loop_
_entity_poly.entity_id
_entity_poly.type
_entity_poly.pdbx_seq_one_letter_code
_entity_poly.pdbx_strand_id
1 'polypeptide(L)'
;MHRNEDSKEEILDRYANYLMENVQPSPKGETPQPIVVAPQPIEASVVTPIQNENTIDKTLIFPLVRNIQFIESLKIEFSDLFYEPLNAELFVIYVIKGASKCLENRDLIALNLNKNSLKSLAVENLVAQVEVNLEGDNSRFEISAGGRFEASFLIIPEVWTKENFPVKGNIVVGIPTENELIITGSEYLQEVEKLRQYVQETYHNTEYPISENLFEIKDNIISIMKF
;
A
#
# COMPACT_ATOMS: atom_id res chain seq x y z
N MET A 1 21.30 17.46 -19.93
CA MET A 1 21.27 16.56 -18.77
C MET A 1 20.16 15.57 -19.05
N HIS A 2 20.50 14.37 -19.57
CA HIS A 2 19.51 13.31 -19.77
C HIS A 2 19.20 12.71 -18.40
N ARG A 3 17.96 12.86 -17.93
CA ARG A 3 17.43 11.95 -16.90
C ARG A 3 17.31 10.58 -17.58
N ASN A 4 18.00 9.58 -17.04
CA ASN A 4 17.70 8.19 -17.32
C ASN A 4 16.27 7.95 -16.77
N GLU A 5 15.31 7.85 -17.66
CA GLU A 5 14.01 7.29 -17.32
C GLU A 5 14.21 5.78 -17.32
N ASP A 6 14.44 5.22 -16.15
CA ASP A 6 14.40 3.77 -15.97
C ASP A 6 13.04 3.27 -16.48
N SER A 7 13.01 2.18 -17.21
CA SER A 7 11.75 1.62 -17.68
C SER A 7 10.92 1.15 -16.48
N LYS A 8 9.60 1.09 -16.65
CA LYS A 8 8.67 0.60 -15.62
C LYS A 8 9.07 -0.80 -15.14
N GLU A 9 9.53 -1.67 -16.07
CA GLU A 9 10.00 -3.01 -15.79
C GLU A 9 11.25 -3.00 -14.91
N GLU A 10 12.22 -2.12 -15.17
CA GLU A 10 13.44 -1.99 -14.36
C GLU A 10 13.15 -1.50 -12.93
N ILE A 11 12.15 -0.65 -12.75
CA ILE A 11 11.71 -0.19 -11.42
C ILE A 11 11.06 -1.34 -10.65
N LEU A 12 10.17 -2.09 -11.28
CA LEU A 12 9.48 -3.22 -10.67
C LEU A 12 10.42 -4.40 -10.37
N ASP A 13 11.35 -4.70 -11.27
CA ASP A 13 12.39 -5.72 -11.05
C ASP A 13 13.32 -5.34 -9.89
N ARG A 14 13.72 -4.08 -9.79
CA ARG A 14 14.50 -3.57 -8.65
C ARG A 14 13.76 -3.75 -7.33
N TYR A 15 12.44 -3.51 -7.35
CA TYR A 15 11.60 -3.64 -6.17
C TYR A 15 11.39 -5.10 -5.76
N ALA A 16 11.14 -5.99 -6.71
CA ALA A 16 11.09 -7.43 -6.48
C ALA A 16 12.43 -7.97 -5.93
N ASN A 17 13.55 -7.53 -6.49
CA ASN A 17 14.89 -7.89 -6.02
C ASN A 17 15.17 -7.34 -4.62
N TYR A 18 14.74 -6.10 -4.32
CA TYR A 18 14.86 -5.51 -2.98
C TYR A 18 14.10 -6.33 -1.94
N LEU A 19 12.88 -6.79 -2.24
CA LEU A 19 12.12 -7.67 -1.35
C LEU A 19 12.85 -8.99 -1.11
N MET A 20 13.46 -9.60 -2.14
CA MET A 20 14.21 -10.84 -2.01
C MET A 20 15.52 -10.69 -1.20
N GLU A 21 16.23 -9.57 -1.37
CA GLU A 21 17.52 -9.32 -0.70
C GLU A 21 17.36 -8.96 0.78
N ASN A 22 16.20 -8.39 1.17
CA ASN A 22 15.94 -7.92 2.53
C ASN A 22 15.10 -8.88 3.39
N VAL A 23 14.76 -10.07 2.90
CA VAL A 23 14.19 -11.15 3.71
C VAL A 23 15.26 -11.71 4.64
N GLN A 24 15.48 -11.07 5.78
CA GLN A 24 16.30 -11.65 6.85
C GLN A 24 15.38 -12.37 7.84
N PRO A 25 15.65 -13.64 8.18
CA PRO A 25 14.94 -14.28 9.28
C PRO A 25 15.26 -13.53 10.56
N SER A 26 14.25 -12.98 11.20
CA SER A 26 14.40 -12.24 12.47
C SER A 26 15.15 -13.10 13.50
N PRO A 27 16.22 -12.58 14.14
CA PRO A 27 16.81 -13.24 15.27
C PRO A 27 15.80 -13.30 16.40
N LYS A 28 15.58 -14.51 16.93
CA LYS A 28 14.70 -14.72 18.07
C LYS A 28 15.18 -13.92 19.26
N GLY A 29 14.38 -12.95 19.66
CA GLY A 29 14.34 -12.40 21.01
C GLY A 29 15.31 -11.27 21.32
N GLU A 30 15.01 -10.04 20.86
CA GLU A 30 15.40 -8.85 21.60
C GLU A 30 14.28 -7.81 21.49
N THR A 31 13.82 -7.34 22.66
CA THR A 31 12.82 -6.27 22.79
C THR A 31 13.43 -4.95 22.34
N PRO A 32 12.82 -4.17 21.42
CA PRO A 32 13.36 -2.88 21.00
C PRO A 32 13.37 -1.90 22.17
N GLN A 33 14.54 -1.29 22.45
CA GLN A 33 14.63 -0.15 23.38
C GLN A 33 14.23 1.14 22.66
N PRO A 34 13.50 2.05 23.30
CA PRO A 34 13.09 3.30 22.69
C PRO A 34 14.29 4.22 22.45
N ILE A 35 14.49 4.61 21.20
CA ILE A 35 15.49 5.63 20.82
C ILE A 35 14.91 6.99 21.16
N VAL A 36 15.47 7.66 22.16
CA VAL A 36 15.19 9.06 22.50
C VAL A 36 15.97 9.94 21.53
N VAL A 37 15.31 10.53 20.53
CA VAL A 37 15.89 11.55 19.66
C VAL A 37 15.66 12.91 20.30
N ALA A 38 16.75 13.60 20.64
CA ALA A 38 16.71 14.98 21.13
C ALA A 38 16.32 15.96 19.98
N PRO A 39 15.51 17.01 20.26
CA PRO A 39 15.10 17.97 19.23
C PRO A 39 16.28 18.83 18.78
N GLN A 40 16.51 18.89 17.48
CA GLN A 40 17.43 19.84 16.84
C GLN A 40 16.74 21.17 16.57
N PRO A 41 17.45 22.31 16.61
CA PRO A 41 16.85 23.63 16.44
C PRO A 41 16.41 23.89 15.00
N ILE A 42 15.23 24.46 14.86
CA ILE A 42 14.64 24.90 13.58
C ILE A 42 15.34 26.20 13.16
N GLU A 43 16.14 26.16 12.11
CA GLU A 43 16.59 27.39 11.42
C GLU A 43 15.52 27.87 10.45
N ALA A 44 15.30 29.18 10.51
CA ALA A 44 14.21 29.87 9.85
C ALA A 44 14.48 30.15 8.35
N SER A 45 13.41 30.12 7.58
CA SER A 45 13.15 30.95 6.40
C SER A 45 13.89 30.61 5.10
N VAL A 46 13.29 29.73 4.31
CA VAL A 46 13.34 29.84 2.86
C VAL A 46 11.95 30.26 2.39
N VAL A 47 11.86 31.44 1.80
CA VAL A 47 10.65 31.96 1.15
C VAL A 47 10.32 31.05 0.00
N THR A 48 9.29 30.23 0.15
CA THR A 48 8.73 29.40 -0.92
C THR A 48 8.08 30.31 -1.97
N PRO A 49 8.31 30.09 -3.28
CA PRO A 49 7.57 30.81 -4.33
C PRO A 49 6.09 30.52 -4.17
N ILE A 50 5.28 31.55 -4.32
CA ILE A 50 3.81 31.48 -4.37
C ILE A 50 3.45 30.45 -5.46
N GLN A 51 3.13 29.23 -5.07
CA GLN A 51 2.57 28.23 -5.97
C GLN A 51 1.17 28.72 -6.36
N ASN A 52 0.93 28.84 -7.67
CA ASN A 52 -0.42 28.98 -8.20
C ASN A 52 -1.28 27.87 -7.62
N GLU A 53 -2.34 28.21 -6.89
CA GLU A 53 -3.20 27.30 -6.09
C GLU A 53 -3.92 26.20 -6.89
N ASN A 54 -3.57 25.98 -8.16
CA ASN A 54 -4.27 25.05 -9.05
C ASN A 54 -3.39 23.99 -9.75
N THR A 55 -2.12 23.86 -9.43
CA THR A 55 -1.28 22.87 -10.11
C THR A 55 -0.98 21.70 -9.19
N ILE A 56 -1.64 20.56 -9.43
CA ILE A 56 -1.34 19.30 -8.73
C ILE A 56 0.01 18.79 -9.24
N ASP A 57 0.95 18.57 -8.31
CA ASP A 57 2.22 17.93 -8.62
C ASP A 57 1.98 16.41 -8.82
N LYS A 58 2.22 15.93 -10.04
CA LYS A 58 2.02 14.55 -10.43
C LYS A 58 2.89 13.58 -9.63
N THR A 59 4.06 14.01 -9.16
CA THR A 59 4.97 13.18 -8.36
C THR A 59 4.44 12.88 -6.96
N LEU A 60 3.42 13.61 -6.52
CA LEU A 60 2.77 13.43 -5.21
C LEU A 60 1.48 12.62 -5.29
N ILE A 61 1.12 12.07 -6.44
CA ILE A 61 -0.09 11.25 -6.60
C ILE A 61 0.23 9.81 -6.21
N PHE A 62 -0.49 9.28 -5.22
CA PHE A 62 -0.31 7.93 -4.69
C PHE A 62 -1.62 7.15 -4.68
N PRO A 63 -1.60 5.83 -4.90
CA PRO A 63 -2.77 4.99 -4.75
C PRO A 63 -3.00 4.67 -3.28
N LEU A 64 -4.26 4.59 -2.86
CA LEU A 64 -4.66 4.05 -1.57
C LEU A 64 -5.74 2.98 -1.78
N VAL A 65 -5.56 1.82 -1.16
CA VAL A 65 -6.59 0.78 -1.10
C VAL A 65 -7.41 0.99 0.17
N ARG A 66 -8.72 1.12 0.01
CA ARG A 66 -9.68 1.38 1.11
C ARG A 66 -11.00 0.63 0.88
N ASN A 67 -11.78 0.49 1.92
CA ASN A 67 -13.16 -0.02 1.87
C ASN A 67 -14.16 1.09 1.55
N ILE A 68 -15.43 0.70 1.38
CA ILE A 68 -16.51 1.64 1.04
C ILE A 68 -16.77 2.63 2.19
N GLN A 69 -16.66 2.22 3.45
CA GLN A 69 -16.91 3.07 4.62
C GLN A 69 -15.93 4.25 4.67
N PHE A 70 -14.67 4.02 4.31
CA PHE A 70 -13.69 5.11 4.17
C PHE A 70 -14.11 6.10 3.09
N ILE A 71 -14.52 5.61 1.92
CA ILE A 71 -14.96 6.46 0.80
C ILE A 71 -16.17 7.31 1.21
N GLU A 72 -17.16 6.72 1.88
CA GLU A 72 -18.34 7.43 2.40
C GLU A 72 -17.97 8.51 3.42
N SER A 73 -16.91 8.29 4.21
CA SER A 73 -16.43 9.26 5.20
C SER A 73 -15.80 10.52 4.60
N LEU A 74 -15.38 10.47 3.34
CA LEU A 74 -14.72 11.60 2.66
C LEU A 74 -15.62 12.80 2.41
N LYS A 75 -16.96 12.64 2.50
CA LYS A 75 -17.96 13.68 2.20
C LYS A 75 -17.82 14.29 0.80
N ILE A 76 -17.30 13.50 -0.14
CA ILE A 76 -17.21 13.80 -1.56
C ILE A 76 -18.33 13.01 -2.24
N GLU A 77 -19.05 13.65 -3.17
CA GLU A 77 -20.04 12.93 -3.97
C GLU A 77 -19.34 11.80 -4.75
N PHE A 78 -19.93 10.60 -4.71
CA PHE A 78 -19.36 9.44 -5.41
C PHE A 78 -19.14 9.67 -6.91
N SER A 79 -20.00 10.49 -7.54
CA SER A 79 -19.87 10.89 -8.94
C SER A 79 -18.63 11.73 -9.22
N ASP A 80 -18.11 12.42 -8.22
CA ASP A 80 -16.98 13.33 -8.35
C ASP A 80 -15.64 12.65 -8.01
N LEU A 81 -15.65 11.72 -7.06
CA LEU A 81 -14.46 10.97 -6.66
C LEU A 81 -13.99 10.06 -7.80
N PHE A 82 -12.69 10.06 -8.08
CA PHE A 82 -12.11 9.06 -8.95
C PHE A 82 -11.68 7.83 -8.13
N TYR A 83 -12.31 6.69 -8.39
CA TYR A 83 -12.00 5.42 -7.74
C TYR A 83 -12.15 4.24 -8.70
N GLU A 84 -11.55 3.12 -8.34
CA GLU A 84 -11.61 1.86 -9.07
C GLU A 84 -11.91 0.70 -8.11
N PRO A 85 -12.84 -0.20 -8.43
CA PRO A 85 -13.01 -1.42 -7.64
C PRO A 85 -11.78 -2.31 -7.82
N LEU A 86 -11.24 -2.80 -6.70
CA LEU A 86 -10.18 -3.81 -6.68
C LEU A 86 -10.79 -5.22 -6.61
N ASN A 87 -11.80 -5.37 -5.76
CA ASN A 87 -12.65 -6.56 -5.64
C ASN A 87 -14.04 -6.18 -5.10
N ALA A 88 -14.78 -7.13 -4.53
CA ALA A 88 -16.13 -6.88 -4.02
C ALA A 88 -16.19 -5.95 -2.79
N GLU A 89 -15.08 -5.72 -2.10
CA GLU A 89 -15.01 -4.96 -0.84
C GLU A 89 -14.04 -3.78 -0.91
N LEU A 90 -12.95 -3.92 -1.67
CA LEU A 90 -11.87 -2.97 -1.71
C LEU A 90 -11.89 -2.12 -2.97
N PHE A 91 -11.51 -0.88 -2.80
CA PHE A 91 -11.42 0.12 -3.85
C PHE A 91 -10.04 0.79 -3.84
N VAL A 92 -9.58 1.19 -5.01
CA VAL A 92 -8.40 2.03 -5.19
C VAL A 92 -8.87 3.46 -5.35
N ILE A 93 -8.43 4.35 -4.49
CA ILE A 93 -8.55 5.80 -4.64
C ILE A 93 -7.15 6.39 -4.83
N TYR A 94 -7.08 7.61 -5.30
CA TYR A 94 -5.81 8.28 -5.53
C TYR A 94 -5.74 9.56 -4.70
N VAL A 95 -4.62 9.75 -4.01
CA VAL A 95 -4.44 10.86 -3.07
C VAL A 95 -3.20 11.67 -3.41
N ILE A 96 -3.17 12.92 -2.96
CA ILE A 96 -1.99 13.75 -3.02
C ILE A 96 -1.22 13.58 -1.70
N LYS A 97 -0.02 13.01 -1.75
CA LYS A 97 0.84 12.79 -0.58
C LYS A 97 1.11 14.12 0.13
N GLY A 98 0.89 14.14 1.45
CA GLY A 98 1.05 15.33 2.26
C GLY A 98 -0.14 16.29 2.24
N ALA A 99 -1.18 16.00 1.45
CA ALA A 99 -2.44 16.75 1.46
C ALA A 99 -3.60 15.83 1.85
N SER A 100 -4.60 16.38 2.52
CA SER A 100 -5.86 15.67 2.83
C SER A 100 -6.82 15.74 1.63
N LYS A 101 -6.32 15.39 0.44
CA LYS A 101 -7.09 15.51 -0.81
C LYS A 101 -7.03 14.19 -1.59
N CYS A 102 -8.22 13.66 -1.92
CA CYS A 102 -8.38 12.61 -2.92
C CYS A 102 -8.55 13.25 -4.31
N LEU A 103 -8.12 12.53 -5.36
CA LEU A 103 -8.34 12.98 -6.73
C LEU A 103 -9.80 12.78 -7.13
N GLU A 104 -10.34 13.79 -7.77
CA GLU A 104 -11.66 13.79 -8.38
C GLU A 104 -11.56 13.62 -9.91
N ASN A 105 -12.67 13.27 -10.55
CA ASN A 105 -12.74 13.12 -12.01
C ASN A 105 -12.30 14.40 -12.75
N ARG A 106 -12.60 15.59 -12.21
CA ARG A 106 -12.15 16.87 -12.76
C ARG A 106 -10.63 17.07 -12.70
N ASP A 107 -9.97 16.51 -11.68
CA ASP A 107 -8.51 16.60 -11.53
C ASP A 107 -7.81 15.80 -12.64
N LEU A 108 -8.36 14.65 -13.06
CA LEU A 108 -7.82 13.87 -14.17
C LEU A 108 -7.82 14.67 -15.48
N ILE A 109 -8.92 15.38 -15.74
CA ILE A 109 -9.05 16.23 -16.92
C ILE A 109 -8.00 17.36 -16.87
N ALA A 110 -7.87 18.04 -15.73
CA ALA A 110 -6.89 19.12 -15.53
C ALA A 110 -5.43 18.64 -15.68
N LEU A 111 -5.15 17.41 -15.26
CA LEU A 111 -3.83 16.76 -15.35
C LEU A 111 -3.56 16.16 -16.73
N ASN A 112 -4.56 16.11 -17.62
CA ASN A 112 -4.52 15.39 -18.89
C ASN A 112 -4.09 13.91 -18.69
N LEU A 113 -4.71 13.24 -17.72
CA LEU A 113 -4.50 11.84 -17.41
C LEU A 113 -5.78 11.04 -17.74
N ASN A 114 -5.61 9.84 -18.27
CA ASN A 114 -6.64 8.82 -18.29
C ASN A 114 -6.42 7.82 -17.15
N LYS A 115 -7.38 6.91 -16.95
CA LYS A 115 -7.36 5.89 -15.90
C LYS A 115 -6.03 5.09 -15.87
N ASN A 116 -5.60 4.60 -17.02
CA ASN A 116 -4.40 3.75 -17.09
C ASN A 116 -3.13 4.55 -16.81
N SER A 117 -2.99 5.75 -17.37
CA SER A 117 -1.84 6.62 -17.12
C SER A 117 -1.79 7.11 -15.68
N LEU A 118 -2.94 7.36 -15.04
CA LEU A 118 -2.99 7.68 -13.62
C LEU A 118 -2.51 6.52 -12.76
N LYS A 119 -3.01 5.30 -13.03
CA LYS A 119 -2.61 4.10 -12.28
C LYS A 119 -1.12 3.84 -12.40
N SER A 120 -0.56 3.88 -13.61
CA SER A 120 0.87 3.70 -13.83
C SER A 120 1.69 4.74 -13.08
N LEU A 121 1.35 6.02 -13.22
CA LEU A 121 2.02 7.12 -12.53
C LEU A 121 1.99 6.95 -10.99
N ALA A 122 0.82 6.61 -10.43
CA ALA A 122 0.67 6.46 -8.99
C ALA A 122 1.44 5.25 -8.44
N VAL A 123 1.49 4.14 -9.19
CA VAL A 123 2.30 2.96 -8.84
C VAL A 123 3.79 3.30 -8.94
N GLU A 124 4.23 3.99 -9.98
CA GLU A 124 5.63 4.45 -10.11
C GLU A 124 6.04 5.35 -8.94
N ASN A 125 5.19 6.29 -8.53
CA ASN A 125 5.44 7.14 -7.36
C ASN A 125 5.50 6.32 -6.06
N LEU A 126 4.59 5.35 -5.88
CA LEU A 126 4.58 4.47 -4.72
C LEU A 126 5.90 3.70 -4.60
N VAL A 127 6.30 3.02 -5.67
CA VAL A 127 7.52 2.21 -5.72
C VAL A 127 8.80 3.07 -5.56
N ALA A 128 8.82 4.27 -6.13
CA ALA A 128 9.99 5.14 -6.09
C ALA A 128 10.20 5.87 -4.76
N GLN A 129 9.14 6.06 -3.97
CA GLN A 129 9.18 6.99 -2.83
C GLN A 129 8.76 6.38 -1.49
N VAL A 130 8.23 5.16 -1.49
CA VAL A 130 7.84 4.48 -0.25
C VAL A 130 8.84 3.37 0.03
N GLU A 131 9.52 3.50 1.14
CA GLU A 131 10.40 2.46 1.66
C GLU A 131 9.55 1.32 2.20
N VAL A 132 9.91 0.09 1.85
CA VAL A 132 9.20 -1.11 2.26
C VAL A 132 10.13 -2.00 3.03
N ASN A 133 9.66 -2.46 4.18
CA ASN A 133 10.32 -3.48 4.96
C ASN A 133 9.47 -4.76 4.91
N LEU A 134 10.12 -5.89 4.68
CA LEU A 134 9.52 -7.21 4.72
C LEU A 134 10.12 -7.99 5.87
N GLU A 135 9.28 -8.39 6.83
CA GLU A 135 9.67 -9.21 7.97
C GLU A 135 8.92 -10.54 7.94
N GLY A 136 9.52 -11.59 8.46
CA GLY A 136 8.85 -12.88 8.61
C GLY A 136 9.67 -14.08 8.17
N ASP A 137 8.97 -15.22 8.05
CA ASP A 137 9.52 -16.49 7.62
C ASP A 137 8.60 -17.16 6.58
N ASN A 138 8.94 -18.38 6.15
CA ASN A 138 8.21 -19.11 5.10
C ASN A 138 6.73 -19.38 5.40
N SER A 139 6.25 -19.14 6.63
CA SER A 139 4.84 -19.38 7.02
C SER A 139 4.05 -18.09 7.18
N ARG A 140 4.72 -16.97 7.50
CA ARG A 140 4.09 -15.67 7.72
C ARG A 140 5.07 -14.54 7.41
N PHE A 141 4.60 -13.58 6.64
CA PHE A 141 5.33 -12.35 6.34
C PHE A 141 4.47 -11.13 6.72
N GLU A 142 5.13 -10.02 6.95
CA GLU A 142 4.51 -8.73 7.20
C GLU A 142 5.22 -7.65 6.36
N ILE A 143 4.44 -6.83 5.66
CA ILE A 143 4.92 -5.68 4.91
C ILE A 143 4.62 -4.42 5.71
N SER A 144 5.65 -3.60 5.92
CA SER A 144 5.55 -2.24 6.45
C SER A 144 5.96 -1.24 5.38
N ALA A 145 5.13 -0.24 5.12
CA ALA A 145 5.30 0.72 4.01
C ALA A 145 4.89 2.15 4.43
N GLY A 146 5.52 2.64 5.49
CA GLY A 146 5.32 3.99 5.98
C GLY A 146 4.01 4.25 6.71
N GLY A 147 3.25 3.20 7.07
CA GLY A 147 2.07 3.26 7.93
C GLY A 147 0.78 3.75 7.26
N ARG A 148 0.71 3.78 5.91
CA ARG A 148 -0.50 4.16 5.16
C ARG A 148 -0.65 3.49 3.80
N PHE A 149 0.43 2.93 3.27
CA PHE A 149 0.47 2.44 1.89
C PHE A 149 0.56 0.92 1.80
N GLU A 150 0.55 0.21 2.92
CA GLU A 150 0.71 -1.24 2.98
C GLU A 150 -0.31 -1.95 2.09
N ALA A 151 -1.59 -1.66 2.25
CA ALA A 151 -2.64 -2.24 1.42
C ALA A 151 -2.54 -1.85 -0.07
N SER A 152 -1.85 -0.75 -0.40
CA SER A 152 -1.70 -0.28 -1.77
C SER A 152 -0.81 -1.18 -2.62
N PHE A 153 0.03 -2.00 -2.00
CA PHE A 153 0.82 -3.01 -2.72
C PHE A 153 -0.04 -4.11 -3.35
N LEU A 154 -1.29 -4.27 -2.93
CA LEU A 154 -2.23 -5.19 -3.57
C LEU A 154 -2.47 -4.89 -5.06
N ILE A 155 -2.28 -3.63 -5.49
CA ILE A 155 -2.51 -3.25 -6.89
C ILE A 155 -1.31 -3.50 -7.81
N ILE A 156 -0.20 -4.03 -7.28
CA ILE A 156 1.05 -4.32 -8.00
C ILE A 156 1.17 -5.83 -8.17
N PRO A 157 0.72 -6.41 -9.31
CA PRO A 157 0.70 -7.87 -9.50
C PRO A 157 2.08 -8.52 -9.38
N GLU A 158 3.13 -7.78 -9.77
CA GLU A 158 4.52 -8.24 -9.80
C GLU A 158 5.07 -8.52 -8.39
N VAL A 159 4.47 -7.95 -7.35
CA VAL A 159 4.84 -8.22 -5.96
C VAL A 159 4.39 -9.62 -5.52
N TRP A 160 3.25 -10.11 -6.03
CA TRP A 160 2.57 -11.30 -5.52
C TRP A 160 3.02 -12.59 -6.21
N THR A 161 4.30 -12.87 -6.16
CA THR A 161 4.91 -14.06 -6.75
C THR A 161 5.38 -15.06 -5.69
N LYS A 162 5.62 -16.30 -6.10
CA LYS A 162 6.19 -17.34 -5.22
C LYS A 162 7.67 -17.13 -4.93
N GLU A 163 8.35 -16.38 -5.76
CA GLU A 163 9.73 -15.95 -5.54
C GLU A 163 9.78 -14.98 -4.36
N ASN A 164 8.86 -14.00 -4.32
CA ASN A 164 8.82 -13.01 -3.24
C ASN A 164 8.22 -13.60 -1.94
N PHE A 165 7.22 -14.45 -2.07
CA PHE A 165 6.54 -15.09 -0.92
C PHE A 165 6.51 -16.61 -1.11
N PRO A 166 7.54 -17.34 -0.67
CA PRO A 166 7.65 -18.80 -0.85
C PRO A 166 6.73 -19.57 0.11
N VAL A 167 5.46 -19.21 0.16
CA VAL A 167 4.43 -19.86 0.98
C VAL A 167 3.83 -21.09 0.27
N LYS A 168 3.22 -22.01 1.02
CA LYS A 168 2.52 -23.17 0.46
C LYS A 168 1.09 -22.80 0.05
N GLY A 169 0.64 -23.36 -1.07
CA GLY A 169 -0.68 -23.06 -1.65
C GLY A 169 -0.72 -21.67 -2.31
N ASN A 170 -1.86 -21.01 -2.33
CA ASN A 170 -1.99 -19.64 -2.82
C ASN A 170 -1.53 -18.63 -1.75
N ILE A 171 -1.20 -17.41 -2.17
CA ILE A 171 -0.88 -16.34 -1.23
C ILE A 171 -2.19 -15.88 -0.58
N VAL A 172 -2.19 -15.80 0.74
CA VAL A 172 -3.30 -15.28 1.55
C VAL A 172 -2.84 -14.03 2.26
N VAL A 173 -3.64 -12.97 2.20
CA VAL A 173 -3.34 -11.69 2.83
C VAL A 173 -4.45 -11.25 3.78
N GLY A 174 -4.05 -10.63 4.90
CA GLY A 174 -4.91 -9.92 5.83
C GLY A 174 -4.50 -8.46 5.90
N ILE A 175 -5.48 -7.56 5.84
CA ILE A 175 -5.29 -6.11 5.90
C ILE A 175 -6.30 -5.49 6.87
N PRO A 176 -6.18 -5.75 8.18
CA PRO A 176 -7.15 -5.25 9.14
C PRO A 176 -7.18 -3.73 9.22
N THR A 177 -6.03 -3.08 9.06
CA THR A 177 -5.83 -1.62 9.19
C THR A 177 -5.07 -1.05 8.01
N GLU A 178 -4.92 0.27 7.96
CA GLU A 178 -4.19 0.97 6.90
C GLU A 178 -2.67 0.75 6.92
N ASN A 179 -2.13 0.32 8.05
CA ASN A 179 -0.70 0.15 8.29
C ASN A 179 -0.28 -1.31 8.53
N GLU A 180 -1.16 -2.26 8.22
CA GLU A 180 -0.87 -3.69 8.38
C GLU A 180 -1.21 -4.46 7.11
N LEU A 181 -0.22 -5.17 6.58
CA LEU A 181 -0.37 -6.13 5.50
C LEU A 181 0.36 -7.42 5.85
N ILE A 182 -0.40 -8.44 6.20
CA ILE A 182 0.11 -9.72 6.71
C ILE A 182 -0.16 -10.80 5.69
N ILE A 183 0.82 -11.67 5.46
CA ILE A 183 0.83 -12.64 4.38
C ILE A 183 1.08 -14.02 4.93
N THR A 184 0.35 -15.03 4.42
CA THR A 184 0.60 -16.45 4.69
C THR A 184 0.26 -17.29 3.45
N GLY A 185 0.36 -18.61 3.54
CA GLY A 185 -0.03 -19.53 2.48
C GLY A 185 -1.33 -20.25 2.78
N SER A 186 -2.16 -20.49 1.76
CA SER A 186 -3.48 -21.12 1.93
C SER A 186 -3.43 -22.56 2.47
N GLU A 187 -2.30 -23.24 2.33
CA GLU A 187 -2.11 -24.61 2.86
C GLU A 187 -1.58 -24.63 4.31
N TYR A 188 -1.20 -23.49 4.89
CA TYR A 188 -0.86 -23.38 6.30
C TYR A 188 -2.11 -23.14 7.15
N LEU A 189 -3.00 -24.13 7.24
CA LEU A 189 -4.33 -24.00 7.84
C LEU A 189 -4.34 -23.37 9.24
N GLN A 190 -3.36 -23.69 10.08
CA GLN A 190 -3.25 -23.10 11.42
C GLN A 190 -2.87 -21.61 11.38
N GLU A 191 -1.98 -21.22 10.48
CA GLU A 191 -1.58 -19.80 10.33
C GLU A 191 -2.71 -18.98 9.68
N VAL A 192 -3.43 -19.55 8.72
CA VAL A 192 -4.63 -18.93 8.14
C VAL A 192 -5.68 -18.67 9.23
N GLU A 193 -5.95 -19.64 10.11
CA GLU A 193 -6.91 -19.46 11.20
C GLU A 193 -6.45 -18.41 12.23
N LYS A 194 -5.18 -18.43 12.62
CA LYS A 194 -4.60 -17.40 13.51
C LYS A 194 -4.69 -16.01 12.86
N LEU A 195 -4.35 -15.91 11.57
CA LEU A 195 -4.42 -14.65 10.84
C LEU A 195 -5.87 -14.16 10.76
N ARG A 196 -6.84 -15.04 10.51
CA ARG A 196 -8.26 -14.70 10.47
C ARG A 196 -8.74 -14.10 11.80
N GLN A 197 -8.41 -14.76 12.93
CA GLN A 197 -8.77 -14.28 14.26
C GLN A 197 -8.12 -12.92 14.56
N TYR A 198 -6.83 -12.80 14.27
CA TYR A 198 -6.09 -11.54 14.44
C TYR A 198 -6.71 -10.39 13.62
N VAL A 199 -7.00 -10.65 12.35
CA VAL A 199 -7.58 -9.64 11.44
C VAL A 199 -8.95 -9.18 11.94
N GLN A 200 -9.83 -10.11 12.37
CA GLN A 200 -11.14 -9.76 12.90
C GLN A 200 -11.04 -8.97 14.20
N GLU A 201 -10.18 -9.39 15.13
CA GLU A 201 -9.98 -8.69 16.40
C GLU A 201 -9.42 -7.27 16.16
N THR A 202 -8.43 -7.13 15.32
CA THR A 202 -7.79 -5.84 15.02
C THR A 202 -8.75 -4.91 14.28
N TYR A 203 -9.50 -5.42 13.29
CA TYR A 203 -10.51 -4.64 12.55
C TYR A 203 -11.53 -3.98 13.48
N HIS A 204 -12.01 -4.70 14.48
CA HIS A 204 -13.01 -4.17 15.41
C HIS A 204 -12.45 -3.22 16.49
N ASN A 205 -11.13 -3.20 16.68
CA ASN A 205 -10.46 -2.41 17.72
C ASN A 205 -9.62 -1.24 17.18
N THR A 206 -9.67 -0.98 15.87
CA THR A 206 -8.91 0.12 15.25
C THR A 206 -9.80 1.29 14.86
N GLU A 207 -9.19 2.48 14.78
CA GLU A 207 -9.85 3.69 14.28
C GLU A 207 -9.94 3.71 12.74
N TYR A 208 -9.03 3.04 12.05
CA TYR A 208 -8.91 3.04 10.58
C TYR A 208 -8.97 1.62 9.99
N PRO A 209 -10.13 0.94 10.12
CA PRO A 209 -10.29 -0.41 9.62
C PRO A 209 -10.32 -0.46 8.09
N ILE A 210 -9.75 -1.52 7.50
CA ILE A 210 -9.85 -1.78 6.06
C ILE A 210 -10.74 -3.00 5.81
N SER A 211 -10.37 -4.18 6.32
CA SER A 211 -11.15 -5.40 6.11
C SER A 211 -11.02 -6.37 7.28
N GLU A 212 -12.14 -7.01 7.63
CA GLU A 212 -12.17 -8.15 8.55
C GLU A 212 -11.98 -9.51 7.85
N ASN A 213 -11.91 -9.50 6.52
CA ASN A 213 -11.76 -10.68 5.70
C ASN A 213 -10.29 -10.94 5.33
N LEU A 214 -9.98 -12.21 5.09
CA LEU A 214 -8.75 -12.59 4.39
C LEU A 214 -9.01 -12.59 2.88
N PHE A 215 -7.97 -12.30 2.12
CA PHE A 215 -7.99 -12.34 0.66
C PHE A 215 -7.02 -13.39 0.15
N GLU A 216 -7.45 -14.15 -0.85
CA GLU A 216 -6.60 -15.07 -1.59
C GLU A 216 -6.18 -14.43 -2.90
N ILE A 217 -4.88 -14.49 -3.20
CA ILE A 217 -4.30 -14.01 -4.45
C ILE A 217 -3.95 -15.23 -5.30
N LYS A 218 -4.66 -15.35 -6.43
CA LYS A 218 -4.47 -16.43 -7.39
C LYS A 218 -4.56 -15.87 -8.80
N ASP A 219 -3.57 -16.18 -9.63
CA ASP A 219 -3.51 -15.72 -11.03
C ASP A 219 -3.71 -14.19 -11.16
N ASN A 220 -3.12 -13.42 -10.25
CA ASN A 220 -3.26 -11.95 -10.13
C ASN A 220 -4.70 -11.47 -9.81
N ILE A 221 -5.59 -12.36 -9.41
CA ILE A 221 -6.94 -12.04 -8.96
C ILE A 221 -6.97 -12.07 -7.43
N ILE A 222 -7.43 -10.96 -6.84
CA ILE A 222 -7.60 -10.80 -5.40
C ILE A 222 -9.07 -11.04 -5.07
N SER A 223 -9.36 -12.09 -4.35
CA SER A 223 -10.73 -12.45 -3.96
C SER A 223 -10.84 -12.70 -2.47
N ILE A 224 -12.01 -12.46 -1.89
CA ILE A 224 -12.28 -12.81 -0.49
C ILE A 224 -12.13 -14.33 -0.34
N MET A 225 -11.29 -14.75 0.63
CA MET A 225 -11.09 -16.14 0.93
C MET A 225 -12.36 -16.76 1.52
N LYS A 226 -12.75 -17.93 1.01
CA LYS A 226 -13.90 -18.69 1.52
C LYS A 226 -13.40 -19.83 2.42
N PHE A 227 -14.02 -19.99 3.58
CA PHE A 227 -13.75 -21.01 4.57
C PHE A 227 -14.77 -22.13 4.50
#